data_881d43884e12c074fe501f22798c0ccd
#
_entry.id   881d43884e12c074fe501f22798c0ccd
#
_cell.length_a   1.000
_cell.length_b   1.000
_cell.length_c   1.000
_cell.angle_alpha   90.00
_cell.angle_beta   90.00
_cell.angle_gamma   90.00
#
_symmetry.space_group_name_H-M   'P 1'
#
loop_
_entity.id
_entity.type
_entity.pdbx_description
1 polymer ?
#
loop_
_entity_poly.entity_id
_entity_poly.type
_entity_poly.pdbx_seq_one_letter_code
_entity_poly.pdbx_strand_id
1 'polypeptide(L)'
;VCSSDLYPAYPQWQFQAVKTGLDWNTVVSKGSVNGVNLVPKTGNDATKSTADSAYDWTTNVWTVYDGSSWVGADADYIAYYLDPRNFLNETDIFQFESLSFSKVQTRQGVSSILKGTFMENTVEDSDGSALDYAQAFMDIGEETGVSPYHLASRVRQEQGLKGTSSLISGTYSGYKGYYNYFNVGAAGITSTLVIKNGLAYAKKAGWNTRYAALEGGAKILAKNYIGVGQDTLYFQKFNVVNQKNLYSHQYMANLAAAYN
;
A
#
# COMPACT_ATOMS: atom_id res chain seq x y z
N VAL A 1 -8.73 -10.08 -24.87
CA VAL A 1 -9.82 -9.53 -24.07
C VAL A 1 -10.41 -10.68 -23.27
N CYS A 2 -10.18 -10.70 -21.98
CA CYS A 2 -10.81 -11.68 -21.14
C CYS A 2 -12.30 -11.39 -21.09
N SER A 3 -13.10 -12.30 -21.61
CA SER A 3 -14.45 -12.50 -21.13
C SER A 3 -14.32 -13.12 -19.74
N SER A 4 -14.08 -12.31 -18.72
CA SER A 4 -14.19 -12.83 -17.39
C SER A 4 -15.68 -13.06 -17.12
N ASP A 5 -16.01 -14.18 -16.51
CA ASP A 5 -17.37 -14.48 -16.07
C ASP A 5 -17.88 -13.45 -15.04
N LEU A 6 -16.98 -12.62 -14.53
CA LEU A 6 -17.28 -11.52 -13.61
C LEU A 6 -18.15 -10.44 -14.26
N TYR A 7 -17.94 -10.11 -15.53
CA TYR A 7 -18.68 -9.04 -16.17
C TYR A 7 -20.21 -9.30 -16.20
N PRO A 8 -20.71 -10.45 -16.60
CA PRO A 8 -22.13 -10.76 -16.53
C PRO A 8 -22.61 -10.99 -15.08
N ALA A 9 -21.77 -11.51 -14.19
CA ALA A 9 -22.13 -11.77 -12.79
C ALA A 9 -22.28 -10.50 -11.96
N TYR A 10 -21.51 -9.46 -12.29
CA TYR A 10 -21.47 -8.20 -11.56
C TYR A 10 -21.70 -6.98 -12.48
N PRO A 11 -22.91 -6.83 -13.06
CA PRO A 11 -23.20 -5.79 -14.05
C PRO A 11 -23.08 -4.35 -13.51
N GLN A 12 -23.06 -4.18 -12.19
CA GLN A 12 -22.83 -2.89 -11.54
C GLN A 12 -21.35 -2.49 -11.47
N TRP A 13 -20.42 -3.41 -11.74
CA TRP A 13 -19.00 -3.09 -11.77
C TRP A 13 -18.63 -2.46 -13.11
N GLN A 14 -17.75 -1.47 -13.06
CA GLN A 14 -17.19 -0.83 -14.24
C GLN A 14 -15.78 -1.37 -14.47
N PHE A 15 -15.56 -2.03 -15.59
CA PHE A 15 -14.25 -2.56 -15.97
C PHE A 15 -13.58 -1.62 -16.96
N GLN A 16 -12.40 -1.14 -16.63
CA GLN A 16 -11.60 -0.28 -17.49
C GLN A 16 -10.29 -0.96 -17.87
N ALA A 17 -10.09 -1.19 -19.17
CA ALA A 17 -8.81 -1.69 -19.68
C ALA A 17 -7.82 -0.55 -19.82
N VAL A 18 -6.67 -0.64 -19.13
CA VAL A 18 -5.57 0.31 -19.24
C VAL A 18 -4.54 -0.22 -20.22
N LYS A 19 -4.32 0.49 -21.32
CA LYS A 19 -3.27 0.17 -22.31
C LYS A 19 -1.98 0.88 -21.89
N THR A 20 -1.01 0.13 -21.40
CA THR A 20 0.29 0.68 -21.01
C THR A 20 1.20 0.99 -22.20
N GLY A 21 1.03 0.29 -23.33
CA GLY A 21 1.91 0.40 -24.50
C GLY A 21 3.30 -0.19 -24.29
N LEU A 22 3.52 -0.89 -23.19
CA LEU A 22 4.83 -1.47 -22.84
C LEU A 22 5.00 -2.86 -23.48
N ASP A 23 6.23 -3.17 -23.86
CA ASP A 23 6.60 -4.50 -24.32
C ASP A 23 6.65 -5.48 -23.14
N TRP A 24 6.00 -6.64 -23.29
CA TRP A 24 5.89 -7.64 -22.24
C TRP A 24 7.24 -8.16 -21.75
N ASN A 25 8.13 -8.51 -22.67
CA ASN A 25 9.44 -9.05 -22.31
C ASN A 25 10.28 -8.02 -21.55
N THR A 26 10.15 -6.75 -21.93
CA THR A 26 10.79 -5.64 -21.21
C THR A 26 10.25 -5.51 -19.80
N VAL A 27 8.93 -5.57 -19.61
CA VAL A 27 8.30 -5.50 -18.27
C VAL A 27 8.80 -6.63 -17.37
N VAL A 28 8.76 -7.88 -17.86
CA VAL A 28 9.24 -9.04 -17.12
C VAL A 28 10.74 -8.92 -16.79
N SER A 29 11.56 -8.55 -17.77
CA SER A 29 13.02 -8.37 -17.58
C SER A 29 13.33 -7.32 -16.52
N LYS A 30 12.61 -6.19 -16.52
CA LYS A 30 12.77 -5.13 -15.50
C LYS A 30 12.30 -5.59 -14.13
N GLY A 31 11.22 -6.35 -14.06
CA GLY A 31 10.73 -6.95 -12.82
C GLY A 31 11.67 -8.00 -12.25
N SER A 32 12.43 -8.70 -13.10
CA SER A 32 13.38 -9.77 -12.74
C SER A 32 14.76 -9.27 -12.31
N VAL A 33 14.99 -7.95 -12.30
CA VAL A 33 16.21 -7.40 -11.73
C VAL A 33 16.33 -7.78 -10.25
N ASN A 34 17.50 -8.33 -9.88
CA ASN A 34 17.72 -8.80 -8.52
C ASN A 34 17.43 -7.71 -7.47
N GLY A 35 16.67 -8.08 -6.43
CA GLY A 35 16.26 -7.18 -5.36
C GLY A 35 14.99 -6.35 -5.63
N VAL A 36 14.45 -6.37 -6.85
CA VAL A 36 13.22 -5.60 -7.19
C VAL A 36 11.96 -6.34 -6.72
N ASN A 37 11.83 -7.61 -7.07
CA ASN A 37 10.71 -8.46 -6.64
C ASN A 37 11.23 -9.61 -5.80
N LEU A 38 10.71 -9.72 -4.58
CA LEU A 38 11.19 -10.64 -3.57
C LEU A 38 10.12 -11.65 -3.16
N VAL A 39 10.59 -12.83 -2.78
CA VAL A 39 9.80 -13.90 -2.15
C VAL A 39 10.45 -14.33 -0.83
N PRO A 40 9.68 -14.94 0.10
CA PRO A 40 10.24 -15.42 1.35
C PRO A 40 11.31 -16.49 1.12
N LYS A 41 12.47 -16.38 1.78
CA LYS A 41 13.55 -17.38 1.75
C LYS A 41 13.09 -18.77 2.21
N THR A 42 12.14 -18.81 3.14
CA THR A 42 11.55 -20.06 3.65
C THR A 42 10.44 -20.63 2.75
N GLY A 43 10.08 -19.93 1.66
CA GLY A 43 9.08 -20.38 0.68
C GLY A 43 9.59 -21.50 -0.24
N ASN A 44 8.75 -21.88 -1.21
CA ASN A 44 9.08 -22.88 -2.21
C ASN A 44 10.28 -22.45 -3.07
N ASP A 45 11.25 -23.32 -3.22
CA ASP A 45 12.48 -23.05 -3.99
C ASP A 45 12.20 -22.76 -5.48
N ALA A 46 11.16 -23.36 -6.05
CA ALA A 46 10.75 -23.09 -7.44
C ALA A 46 10.28 -21.63 -7.68
N THR A 47 10.00 -20.86 -6.63
CA THR A 47 9.62 -19.45 -6.75
C THR A 47 10.80 -18.48 -6.65
N LYS A 48 12.00 -19.00 -6.39
CA LYS A 48 13.22 -18.24 -6.11
C LYS A 48 14.12 -18.19 -7.33
N SER A 49 14.71 -17.04 -7.59
CA SER A 49 15.64 -16.83 -8.69
C SER A 49 16.95 -17.62 -8.45
N THR A 50 17.40 -18.35 -9.47
CA THR A 50 18.72 -18.96 -9.53
C THR A 50 19.64 -18.27 -10.55
N ALA A 51 19.26 -17.06 -11.00
CA ALA A 51 20.06 -16.23 -11.88
C ALA A 51 21.39 -15.82 -11.20
N ASP A 52 22.33 -15.36 -12.00
CA ASP A 52 23.62 -14.85 -11.52
C ASP A 52 23.41 -13.79 -10.44
N SER A 53 24.22 -13.88 -9.38
CA SER A 53 24.14 -13.05 -8.16
C SER A 53 22.88 -13.21 -7.30
N ALA A 54 21.86 -13.97 -7.73
CA ALA A 54 20.70 -14.31 -6.89
C ALA A 54 20.94 -15.62 -6.09
N TYR A 55 21.70 -16.54 -6.64
CA TYR A 55 22.02 -17.84 -6.03
C TYR A 55 23.49 -18.18 -6.19
N ASP A 56 24.13 -18.60 -5.12
CA ASP A 56 25.50 -19.10 -5.14
C ASP A 56 25.50 -20.64 -5.26
N TRP A 57 25.81 -21.13 -6.42
CA TRP A 57 25.91 -22.57 -6.74
C TRP A 57 27.01 -23.30 -5.99
N THR A 58 28.02 -22.58 -5.47
CA THR A 58 29.12 -23.19 -4.72
C THR A 58 28.73 -23.51 -3.29
N THR A 59 27.99 -22.60 -2.67
CA THR A 59 27.55 -22.71 -1.28
C THR A 59 26.09 -23.16 -1.14
N ASN A 60 25.36 -23.24 -2.25
CA ASN A 60 23.92 -23.54 -2.30
C ASN A 60 23.08 -22.54 -1.45
N VAL A 61 23.37 -21.24 -1.57
CA VAL A 61 22.74 -20.19 -0.78
C VAL A 61 22.15 -19.10 -1.67
N TRP A 62 20.89 -18.70 -1.41
CA TRP A 62 20.27 -17.51 -2.03
C TRP A 62 20.80 -16.22 -1.40
N THR A 63 21.09 -15.25 -2.26
CA THR A 63 21.40 -13.88 -1.84
C THR A 63 20.17 -13.24 -1.21
N VAL A 64 20.33 -12.67 -0.03
CA VAL A 64 19.27 -11.97 0.69
C VAL A 64 19.32 -10.49 0.33
N TYR A 65 18.17 -9.91 -0.03
CA TYR A 65 18.04 -8.50 -0.47
C TYR A 65 17.33 -7.61 0.54
N ASP A 66 16.46 -8.18 1.41
CA ASP A 66 15.77 -7.41 2.44
C ASP A 66 15.71 -8.21 3.76
N GLY A 67 16.11 -7.54 4.84
CA GLY A 67 16.23 -8.17 6.15
C GLY A 67 17.14 -9.41 6.13
N SER A 68 16.68 -10.51 6.71
CA SER A 68 17.36 -11.81 6.70
C SER A 68 16.59 -12.90 5.94
N SER A 69 15.42 -12.58 5.39
CA SER A 69 14.41 -13.57 4.99
C SER A 69 13.81 -13.37 3.60
N TRP A 70 14.28 -12.40 2.81
CA TRP A 70 13.75 -12.11 1.48
C TRP A 70 14.82 -12.29 0.40
N VAL A 71 14.49 -13.09 -0.63
CA VAL A 71 15.37 -13.43 -1.75
C VAL A 71 14.72 -13.06 -3.08
N GLY A 72 15.49 -13.00 -4.17
CA GLY A 72 14.96 -12.68 -5.49
C GLY A 72 13.92 -13.69 -5.96
N ALA A 73 12.83 -13.21 -6.55
CA ALA A 73 11.81 -14.06 -7.17
C ALA A 73 12.28 -14.57 -8.54
N ASP A 74 11.83 -15.78 -8.91
CA ASP A 74 12.03 -16.35 -10.24
C ASP A 74 11.30 -15.55 -11.34
N ALA A 75 11.83 -15.50 -12.54
CA ALA A 75 11.31 -14.72 -13.64
C ALA A 75 9.92 -15.20 -14.12
N ASP A 76 9.67 -16.51 -14.17
CA ASP A 76 8.39 -17.06 -14.57
C ASP A 76 7.32 -16.78 -13.49
N TYR A 77 7.75 -16.81 -12.22
CA TYR A 77 6.88 -16.47 -11.10
C TYR A 77 6.54 -14.98 -11.08
N ILE A 78 7.50 -14.10 -11.43
CA ILE A 78 7.25 -12.67 -11.63
C ILE A 78 6.28 -12.46 -12.80
N ALA A 79 6.48 -13.14 -13.94
CA ALA A 79 5.60 -13.05 -15.09
C ALA A 79 4.17 -13.48 -14.75
N TYR A 80 4.00 -14.51 -13.92
CA TYR A 80 2.68 -14.92 -13.43
C TYR A 80 1.95 -13.79 -12.68
N TYR A 81 2.62 -13.10 -11.75
CA TYR A 81 2.03 -11.98 -10.99
C TYR A 81 1.85 -10.70 -11.80
N LEU A 82 2.66 -10.51 -12.84
CA LEU A 82 2.53 -9.39 -13.77
C LEU A 82 1.36 -9.55 -14.74
N ASP A 83 0.89 -10.78 -15.00
CA ASP A 83 -0.23 -11.01 -15.92
C ASP A 83 -1.56 -10.86 -15.19
N PRO A 84 -2.32 -9.75 -15.42
CA PRO A 84 -3.57 -9.51 -14.72
C PRO A 84 -4.63 -10.59 -14.98
N ARG A 85 -4.51 -11.35 -16.09
CA ARG A 85 -5.47 -12.41 -16.46
C ARG A 85 -5.50 -13.56 -15.45
N ASN A 86 -4.42 -13.76 -14.70
CA ASN A 86 -4.33 -14.79 -13.66
C ASN A 86 -5.17 -14.47 -12.42
N PHE A 87 -5.66 -13.23 -12.29
CA PHE A 87 -6.31 -12.72 -11.08
C PHE A 87 -7.72 -12.16 -11.33
N LEU A 88 -8.32 -12.46 -12.48
CA LEU A 88 -9.68 -12.03 -12.82
C LEU A 88 -10.72 -13.02 -12.29
N ASN A 89 -10.78 -13.14 -10.96
CA ASN A 89 -11.78 -13.90 -10.22
C ASN A 89 -12.38 -13.06 -9.10
N GLU A 90 -13.39 -13.56 -8.41
CA GLU A 90 -14.21 -12.82 -7.43
C GLU A 90 -13.42 -12.29 -6.22
N THR A 91 -12.27 -12.86 -5.92
CA THR A 91 -11.43 -12.46 -4.78
C THR A 91 -10.24 -11.62 -5.22
N ASP A 92 -9.50 -12.08 -6.22
CA ASP A 92 -8.21 -11.51 -6.56
C ASP A 92 -8.34 -10.23 -7.39
N ILE A 93 -9.52 -10.01 -8.00
CA ILE A 93 -9.84 -8.82 -8.79
C ILE A 93 -9.68 -7.51 -8.00
N PHE A 94 -9.82 -7.54 -6.68
CA PHE A 94 -9.75 -6.35 -5.84
C PHE A 94 -8.38 -5.68 -5.82
N GLN A 95 -7.30 -6.35 -6.23
CA GLN A 95 -6.01 -5.68 -6.44
C GLN A 95 -6.04 -4.65 -7.57
N PHE A 96 -7.04 -4.72 -8.45
CA PHE A 96 -7.27 -3.77 -9.55
C PHE A 96 -8.36 -2.74 -9.23
N GLU A 97 -8.95 -2.76 -8.03
CA GLU A 97 -9.92 -1.75 -7.62
C GLU A 97 -9.29 -0.35 -7.64
N SER A 98 -10.02 0.63 -8.20
CA SER A 98 -9.57 2.02 -8.19
C SER A 98 -9.48 2.55 -6.77
N LEU A 99 -8.30 3.03 -6.40
CA LEU A 99 -8.02 3.68 -5.11
C LEU A 99 -8.31 5.19 -5.15
N SER A 100 -8.89 5.69 -6.24
CA SER A 100 -9.33 7.06 -6.37
C SER A 100 -10.69 7.27 -5.68
N PHE A 101 -10.96 8.50 -5.24
CA PHE A 101 -12.26 8.87 -4.71
C PHE A 101 -13.36 8.66 -5.74
N SER A 102 -14.49 8.13 -5.29
CA SER A 102 -15.69 7.99 -6.10
C SER A 102 -16.94 8.32 -5.27
N LYS A 103 -17.90 9.01 -5.89
CA LYS A 103 -19.19 9.39 -5.26
C LYS A 103 -20.07 8.19 -4.88
N VAL A 104 -19.76 6.99 -5.33
CA VAL A 104 -20.45 5.76 -4.92
C VAL A 104 -19.96 5.24 -3.57
N GLN A 105 -18.82 5.72 -3.10
CA GLN A 105 -18.29 5.38 -1.77
C GLN A 105 -19.10 6.13 -0.70
N THR A 106 -19.41 5.44 0.39
CA THR A 106 -20.32 5.95 1.39
C THR A 106 -19.70 5.94 2.78
N ARG A 107 -20.15 6.87 3.65
CA ARG A 107 -19.76 6.88 5.06
C ARG A 107 -20.11 5.56 5.76
N GLN A 108 -21.23 4.91 5.40
CA GLN A 108 -21.60 3.59 5.94
C GLN A 108 -20.58 2.52 5.56
N GLY A 109 -20.07 2.54 4.32
CA GLY A 109 -19.00 1.63 3.88
C GLY A 109 -17.72 1.84 4.69
N VAL A 110 -17.30 3.11 4.90
CA VAL A 110 -16.17 3.42 5.79
C VAL A 110 -16.42 2.92 7.21
N SER A 111 -17.59 3.19 7.78
CA SER A 111 -17.96 2.71 9.13
C SER A 111 -17.86 1.17 9.26
N SER A 112 -18.21 0.44 8.19
CA SER A 112 -18.10 -1.02 8.16
C SER A 112 -16.64 -1.48 8.20
N ILE A 113 -15.73 -0.77 7.54
CA ILE A 113 -14.28 -1.04 7.58
C ILE A 113 -13.71 -0.78 8.99
N LEU A 114 -14.22 0.27 9.67
CA LEU A 114 -13.73 0.69 10.99
C LEU A 114 -14.31 -0.11 12.15
N LYS A 115 -15.35 -0.91 11.91
CA LYS A 115 -16.01 -1.70 12.96
C LYS A 115 -15.02 -2.62 13.68
N GLY A 116 -15.06 -2.59 15.01
CA GLY A 116 -14.16 -3.36 15.88
C GLY A 116 -12.73 -2.80 15.93
N THR A 117 -12.51 -1.58 15.43
CA THR A 117 -11.21 -0.90 15.53
C THR A 117 -11.27 0.27 16.50
N PHE A 118 -10.11 0.82 16.84
CA PHE A 118 -10.00 2.04 17.65
C PHE A 118 -10.63 3.28 16.99
N MET A 119 -10.94 3.22 15.70
CA MET A 119 -11.54 4.29 14.91
C MET A 119 -13.07 4.14 14.77
N GLU A 120 -13.70 3.16 15.42
CA GLU A 120 -15.16 2.91 15.30
C GLU A 120 -16.00 4.05 15.88
N ASN A 121 -15.52 4.66 16.97
CA ASN A 121 -16.26 5.68 17.70
C ASN A 121 -15.65 7.07 17.49
N THR A 122 -16.49 8.10 17.66
CA THR A 122 -16.03 9.48 17.74
C THR A 122 -15.12 9.68 18.96
N VAL A 123 -14.03 10.41 18.77
CA VAL A 123 -13.08 10.77 19.82
C VAL A 123 -12.89 12.28 19.89
N GLU A 124 -12.43 12.78 21.01
CA GLU A 124 -11.95 14.17 21.11
C GLU A 124 -10.55 14.28 20.48
N ASP A 125 -10.38 15.21 19.52
CA ASP A 125 -9.07 15.51 18.96
C ASP A 125 -8.30 16.46 19.87
N SER A 126 -7.00 16.67 19.60
CA SER A 126 -6.11 17.46 20.47
C SER A 126 -6.44 18.95 20.53
N ASP A 127 -7.25 19.45 19.62
CA ASP A 127 -7.77 20.82 19.61
C ASP A 127 -9.14 20.97 20.30
N GLY A 128 -9.68 19.89 20.87
CA GLY A 128 -10.99 19.84 21.53
C GLY A 128 -12.15 19.59 20.57
N SER A 129 -11.92 19.45 19.28
CA SER A 129 -12.96 19.11 18.31
C SER A 129 -13.37 17.64 18.43
N ALA A 130 -14.59 17.31 18.03
CA ALA A 130 -15.03 15.93 17.89
C ALA A 130 -14.56 15.36 16.54
N LEU A 131 -13.80 14.26 16.57
CA LEU A 131 -13.36 13.54 15.38
C LEU A 131 -14.20 12.27 15.19
N ASP A 132 -15.06 12.27 14.19
CA ASP A 132 -15.68 11.07 13.61
C ASP A 132 -14.79 10.56 12.48
N TYR A 133 -14.10 9.46 12.70
CA TYR A 133 -13.15 8.91 11.70
C TYR A 133 -13.85 8.57 10.38
N ALA A 134 -15.07 8.04 10.41
CA ALA A 134 -15.74 7.66 9.18
C ALA A 134 -16.09 8.89 8.33
N GLN A 135 -16.53 9.97 8.95
CA GLN A 135 -16.76 11.24 8.25
C GLN A 135 -15.45 11.87 7.80
N ALA A 136 -14.43 11.89 8.67
CA ALA A 136 -13.11 12.43 8.33
C ALA A 136 -12.50 11.75 7.10
N PHE A 137 -12.59 10.41 6.98
CA PHE A 137 -12.10 9.72 5.79
C PHE A 137 -12.91 10.06 4.53
N MET A 138 -14.22 10.30 4.63
CA MET A 138 -15.03 10.78 3.50
C MET A 138 -14.58 12.16 3.03
N ASP A 139 -14.46 13.11 3.96
CA ASP A 139 -14.09 14.50 3.66
C ASP A 139 -12.67 14.58 3.08
N ILE A 140 -11.70 13.90 3.71
CA ILE A 140 -10.32 13.81 3.25
C ILE A 140 -10.24 13.11 1.89
N GLY A 141 -11.02 12.06 1.69
CA GLY A 141 -11.08 11.32 0.42
C GLY A 141 -11.54 12.23 -0.72
N GLU A 142 -12.61 12.99 -0.52
CA GLU A 142 -13.12 13.95 -1.50
C GLU A 142 -12.10 15.06 -1.80
N GLU A 143 -11.47 15.63 -0.76
CA GLU A 143 -10.47 16.69 -0.90
C GLU A 143 -9.23 16.21 -1.65
N THR A 144 -8.72 15.01 -1.32
CA THR A 144 -7.44 14.51 -1.84
C THR A 144 -7.56 13.68 -3.11
N GLY A 145 -8.78 13.30 -3.49
CA GLY A 145 -9.03 12.38 -4.60
C GLY A 145 -8.68 10.92 -4.30
N VAL A 146 -8.46 10.55 -3.03
CA VAL A 146 -8.14 9.18 -2.61
C VAL A 146 -9.37 8.48 -2.07
N SER A 147 -9.58 7.22 -2.42
CA SER A 147 -10.68 6.41 -1.88
C SER A 147 -10.71 6.44 -0.34
N PRO A 148 -11.81 6.85 0.29
CA PRO A 148 -11.96 6.81 1.74
C PRO A 148 -11.89 5.37 2.29
N TYR A 149 -12.26 4.37 1.49
CA TYR A 149 -12.11 2.96 1.85
C TYR A 149 -10.64 2.56 1.91
N HIS A 150 -9.86 3.01 0.93
CA HIS A 150 -8.41 2.78 0.93
C HIS A 150 -7.73 3.48 2.12
N LEU A 151 -8.08 4.74 2.41
CA LEU A 151 -7.52 5.47 3.55
C LEU A 151 -7.82 4.77 4.88
N ALA A 152 -9.07 4.36 5.10
CA ALA A 152 -9.49 3.67 6.31
C ALA A 152 -8.80 2.30 6.47
N SER A 153 -8.77 1.50 5.40
CA SER A 153 -8.10 0.20 5.38
C SER A 153 -6.60 0.33 5.61
N ARG A 154 -5.97 1.34 5.02
CA ARG A 154 -4.55 1.62 5.17
C ARG A 154 -4.19 1.97 6.61
N VAL A 155 -4.91 2.90 7.24
CA VAL A 155 -4.68 3.24 8.65
C VAL A 155 -4.92 2.03 9.55
N ARG A 156 -5.95 1.23 9.29
CA ARG A 156 -6.19 -0.02 10.01
C ARG A 156 -5.02 -1.00 9.89
N GLN A 157 -4.43 -1.12 8.70
CA GLN A 157 -3.26 -1.98 8.47
C GLN A 157 -2.02 -1.45 9.21
N GLU A 158 -1.74 -0.14 9.11
CA GLU A 158 -0.54 0.48 9.69
C GLU A 158 -0.58 0.54 11.22
N GLN A 159 -1.77 0.75 11.84
CA GLN A 159 -1.92 0.97 13.27
C GLN A 159 -2.54 -0.23 14.03
N GLY A 160 -2.99 -1.25 13.28
CA GLY A 160 -3.68 -2.42 13.83
C GLY A 160 -5.07 -2.10 14.38
N LEU A 161 -5.77 -3.12 14.85
CA LEU A 161 -7.15 -2.97 15.34
C LEU A 161 -7.25 -2.11 16.60
N LYS A 162 -6.25 -2.17 17.47
CA LYS A 162 -6.27 -1.51 18.79
C LYS A 162 -5.67 -0.10 18.79
N GLY A 163 -4.93 0.30 17.76
CA GLY A 163 -4.31 1.62 17.67
C GLY A 163 -3.36 1.96 18.82
N THR A 164 -2.57 0.99 19.27
CA THR A 164 -1.70 1.14 20.45
C THR A 164 -0.31 1.74 20.14
N SER A 165 -0.07 2.10 18.89
CA SER A 165 1.20 2.68 18.46
C SER A 165 1.47 4.02 19.12
N SER A 166 2.71 4.23 19.57
CA SER A 166 3.17 5.55 20.06
C SER A 166 3.10 6.63 18.98
N LEU A 167 3.09 6.26 17.70
CA LEU A 167 2.98 7.20 16.57
C LEU A 167 1.63 7.91 16.50
N ILE A 168 0.59 7.36 17.12
CA ILE A 168 -0.76 7.93 17.13
C ILE A 168 -1.30 8.22 18.53
N SER A 169 -0.47 8.03 19.58
CA SER A 169 -0.90 8.24 20.96
C SER A 169 -1.09 9.73 21.32
N GLY A 170 -0.34 10.62 20.69
CA GLY A 170 -0.26 12.04 21.06
C GLY A 170 0.42 12.32 22.40
N THR A 171 0.97 11.30 23.08
CA THR A 171 1.54 11.41 24.43
C THR A 171 3.04 11.16 24.50
N TYR A 172 3.68 10.81 23.38
CA TYR A 172 5.10 10.45 23.36
C TYR A 172 5.99 11.64 23.79
N SER A 173 6.91 11.39 24.72
CA SER A 173 7.79 12.44 25.30
C SER A 173 8.61 13.15 24.22
N GLY A 174 8.59 14.49 24.21
CA GLY A 174 9.22 15.34 23.21
C GLY A 174 8.38 15.60 21.94
N TYR A 175 7.26 14.87 21.78
CA TYR A 175 6.37 14.96 20.63
C TYR A 175 4.88 14.92 21.02
N LYS A 176 4.54 15.45 22.21
CA LYS A 176 3.15 15.52 22.66
C LYS A 176 2.29 16.31 21.68
N GLY A 177 1.09 15.80 21.36
CA GLY A 177 0.15 16.41 20.45
C GLY A 177 0.50 16.23 18.96
N TYR A 178 1.46 15.36 18.62
CA TYR A 178 1.74 15.01 17.22
C TYR A 178 1.37 13.57 16.92
N TYR A 179 0.87 13.33 15.69
CA TYR A 179 0.31 12.06 15.24
C TYR A 179 0.83 11.67 13.86
N ASN A 180 1.00 10.37 13.60
CA ASN A 180 1.43 9.84 12.30
C ASN A 180 0.72 8.51 12.01
N TYR A 181 -0.42 8.59 11.36
CA TYR A 181 -1.27 7.42 11.09
C TYR A 181 -0.76 6.52 9.96
N PHE A 182 0.04 7.05 9.04
CA PHE A 182 0.54 6.35 7.86
C PHE A 182 2.02 5.96 7.98
N ASN A 183 2.61 6.05 9.16
CA ASN A 183 4.02 5.72 9.42
C ASN A 183 5.01 6.45 8.49
N VAL A 184 4.65 7.64 7.99
CA VAL A 184 5.50 8.40 7.07
C VAL A 184 6.81 8.80 7.76
N GLY A 185 7.95 8.46 7.12
CA GLY A 185 9.26 8.73 7.68
C GLY A 185 9.61 7.93 8.94
N ALA A 186 8.76 6.98 9.33
CA ALA A 186 9.00 6.10 10.49
C ALA A 186 9.96 4.96 10.11
N ALA A 187 11.25 5.29 9.95
CA ALA A 187 12.32 4.34 9.63
C ALA A 187 13.44 4.42 10.67
N GLY A 188 14.12 3.31 10.93
CA GLY A 188 15.22 3.24 11.87
C GLY A 188 15.62 1.80 12.21
N ILE A 189 16.81 1.65 12.77
CA ILE A 189 17.37 0.34 13.17
C ILE A 189 16.82 -0.16 14.52
N THR A 190 16.10 0.67 15.25
CA THR A 190 15.42 0.30 16.49
C THR A 190 14.00 0.86 16.52
N SER A 191 13.09 0.22 17.24
CA SER A 191 11.71 0.69 17.41
C SER A 191 11.63 2.12 17.97
N THR A 192 12.54 2.49 18.86
CA THR A 192 12.63 3.86 19.39
C THR A 192 12.98 4.87 18.30
N LEU A 193 13.90 4.56 17.40
CA LEU A 193 14.25 5.44 16.28
C LEU A 193 13.12 5.54 15.26
N VAL A 194 12.44 4.43 14.95
CA VAL A 194 11.25 4.43 14.09
C VAL A 194 10.20 5.40 14.60
N ILE A 195 9.86 5.32 15.90
CA ILE A 195 8.89 6.21 16.53
C ILE A 195 9.36 7.68 16.49
N LYS A 196 10.61 7.93 16.91
CA LYS A 196 11.14 9.31 16.94
C LYS A 196 11.18 9.93 15.55
N ASN A 197 11.63 9.20 14.54
CA ASN A 197 11.72 9.69 13.17
C ASN A 197 10.32 9.97 12.58
N GLY A 198 9.36 9.08 12.80
CA GLY A 198 7.97 9.28 12.36
C GLY A 198 7.31 10.48 13.06
N LEU A 199 7.52 10.68 14.36
CA LEU A 199 6.98 11.83 15.09
C LEU A 199 7.73 13.14 14.78
N ALA A 200 9.03 13.08 14.50
CA ALA A 200 9.79 14.25 14.00
C ALA A 200 9.27 14.70 12.64
N TYR A 201 8.93 13.74 11.75
CA TYR A 201 8.27 14.03 10.49
C TYR A 201 6.91 14.72 10.72
N ALA A 202 6.05 14.13 11.56
CA ALA A 202 4.75 14.68 11.91
C ALA A 202 4.84 16.11 12.46
N LYS A 203 5.79 16.36 13.35
CA LYS A 203 6.06 17.71 13.91
C LYS A 203 6.48 18.70 12.82
N LYS A 204 7.39 18.31 11.94
CA LYS A 204 7.83 19.14 10.79
C LYS A 204 6.68 19.43 9.82
N ALA A 205 5.79 18.46 9.61
CA ALA A 205 4.63 18.58 8.74
C ALA A 205 3.44 19.32 9.37
N GLY A 206 3.51 19.66 10.67
CA GLY A 206 2.42 20.33 11.36
C GLY A 206 1.23 19.42 11.72
N TRP A 207 1.44 18.12 11.83
CA TRP A 207 0.39 17.14 12.15
C TRP A 207 0.10 17.11 13.65
N ASN A 208 -0.45 18.21 14.17
CA ASN A 208 -0.70 18.46 15.58
C ASN A 208 -2.13 18.12 16.04
N THR A 209 -2.98 17.64 15.12
CA THR A 209 -4.26 17.00 15.41
C THR A 209 -4.32 15.65 14.70
N ARG A 210 -5.24 14.78 15.13
CA ARG A 210 -5.50 13.51 14.45
C ARG A 210 -5.98 13.76 13.02
N TYR A 211 -6.91 14.70 12.85
CA TYR A 211 -7.42 15.07 11.52
C TYR A 211 -6.29 15.53 10.60
N ALA A 212 -5.44 16.46 11.04
CA ALA A 212 -4.31 16.97 10.24
C ALA A 212 -3.31 15.87 9.86
N ALA A 213 -3.11 14.86 10.72
CA ALA A 213 -2.25 13.72 10.43
C ALA A 213 -2.86 12.76 9.40
N LEU A 214 -4.19 12.53 9.46
CA LEU A 214 -4.91 11.75 8.46
C LEU A 214 -4.90 12.45 7.11
N GLU A 215 -5.23 13.73 7.06
CA GLU A 215 -5.24 14.55 5.85
C GLU A 215 -3.84 14.63 5.22
N GLY A 216 -2.82 14.92 6.03
CA GLY A 216 -1.45 15.02 5.55
C GLY A 216 -0.91 13.72 4.97
N GLY A 217 -1.21 12.57 5.59
CA GLY A 217 -0.88 11.26 5.06
C GLY A 217 -1.61 10.95 3.75
N ALA A 218 -2.90 11.28 3.66
CA ALA A 218 -3.68 11.13 2.44
C ALA A 218 -3.13 11.98 1.29
N LYS A 219 -2.72 13.24 1.54
CA LYS A 219 -2.06 14.11 0.55
C LYS A 219 -0.76 13.50 0.01
N ILE A 220 0.00 12.80 0.84
CA ILE A 220 1.20 12.07 0.40
C ILE A 220 0.84 10.91 -0.52
N LEU A 221 -0.18 10.10 -0.17
CA LEU A 221 -0.66 9.01 -1.02
C LEU A 221 -1.19 9.54 -2.35
N ALA A 222 -2.00 10.60 -2.32
CA ALA A 222 -2.50 11.28 -3.51
C ALA A 222 -1.37 11.70 -4.44
N LYS A 223 -0.39 12.43 -3.92
CA LYS A 223 0.72 12.97 -4.70
C LYS A 223 1.64 11.89 -5.27
N ASN A 224 1.97 10.88 -4.45
CA ASN A 224 3.03 9.94 -4.80
C ASN A 224 2.53 8.75 -5.61
N TYR A 225 1.25 8.39 -5.50
CA TYR A 225 0.69 7.21 -6.16
C TYR A 225 -0.52 7.54 -7.03
N ILE A 226 -1.62 8.00 -6.45
CA ILE A 226 -2.88 8.19 -7.18
C ILE A 226 -2.71 9.22 -8.30
N GLY A 227 -2.15 10.38 -8.01
CA GLY A 227 -1.95 11.49 -8.95
C GLY A 227 -0.92 11.22 -10.07
N VAL A 228 -0.17 10.12 -9.98
CA VAL A 228 0.77 9.69 -11.02
C VAL A 228 0.30 8.42 -11.75
N GLY A 229 -0.96 8.03 -11.56
CA GLY A 229 -1.61 6.90 -12.23
C GLY A 229 -1.41 5.55 -11.55
N GLN A 230 -0.71 5.47 -10.41
CA GLN A 230 -0.58 4.25 -9.61
C GLN A 230 -1.79 4.12 -8.66
N ASP A 231 -2.98 4.10 -9.22
CA ASP A 231 -4.27 4.21 -8.54
C ASP A 231 -4.95 2.85 -8.30
N THR A 232 -4.20 1.77 -8.34
CA THR A 232 -4.61 0.42 -7.89
C THR A 232 -3.48 -0.21 -7.09
N LEU A 233 -3.75 -1.22 -6.25
CA LEU A 233 -2.70 -1.96 -5.54
C LEU A 233 -1.73 -2.60 -6.54
N TYR A 234 -2.24 -3.13 -7.65
CA TYR A 234 -1.43 -3.68 -8.73
C TYR A 234 -0.47 -2.64 -9.32
N PHE A 235 -0.93 -1.43 -9.65
CA PHE A 235 -0.06 -0.38 -10.19
C PHE A 235 0.91 0.19 -9.17
N GLN A 236 0.56 0.19 -7.88
CA GLN A 236 1.49 0.52 -6.80
C GLN A 236 2.58 -0.53 -6.65
N LYS A 237 2.26 -1.80 -6.91
CA LYS A 237 3.23 -2.89 -6.87
C LYS A 237 4.12 -2.93 -8.10
N PHE A 238 3.57 -2.86 -9.31
CA PHE A 238 4.33 -3.13 -10.53
C PHE A 238 4.67 -1.91 -11.37
N ASN A 239 4.24 -0.75 -11.02
CA ASN A 239 4.47 0.54 -11.68
C ASN A 239 4.72 0.47 -13.20
N VAL A 240 3.69 0.05 -13.92
CA VAL A 240 3.69 -0.02 -15.39
C VAL A 240 2.95 1.16 -16.03
N VAL A 241 2.62 2.20 -15.27
CA VAL A 241 1.80 3.35 -15.71
C VAL A 241 2.46 4.70 -15.48
N ASN A 242 3.22 4.91 -14.41
CA ASN A 242 3.91 6.17 -14.12
C ASN A 242 5.14 6.33 -15.02
N GLN A 243 4.99 7.03 -16.13
CA GLN A 243 6.01 7.18 -17.17
C GLN A 243 7.34 7.79 -16.68
N LYS A 244 7.32 8.55 -15.59
CA LYS A 244 8.55 9.15 -15.02
C LYS A 244 9.41 8.13 -14.27
N ASN A 245 8.79 7.08 -13.74
CA ASN A 245 9.43 6.12 -12.84
C ASN A 245 9.05 4.67 -13.19
N LEU A 246 8.83 4.36 -14.48
CA LEU A 246 8.48 3.00 -14.91
C LEU A 246 9.42 1.96 -14.30
N TYR A 247 8.85 0.83 -13.90
CA TYR A 247 9.53 -0.32 -13.29
C TYR A 247 10.21 -0.03 -11.94
N SER A 248 10.02 1.16 -11.40
CA SER A 248 10.49 1.59 -10.08
C SER A 248 9.36 2.27 -9.32
N HIS A 249 9.63 2.87 -8.16
CA HIS A 249 8.60 3.49 -7.33
C HIS A 249 7.51 2.50 -6.90
N GLN A 250 7.93 1.27 -6.59
CA GLN A 250 7.05 0.24 -6.06
C GLN A 250 6.77 0.50 -4.57
N TYR A 251 5.55 0.22 -4.14
CA TYR A 251 5.15 0.39 -2.74
C TYR A 251 5.93 -0.54 -1.80
N MET A 252 6.17 -1.80 -2.22
CA MET A 252 6.99 -2.77 -1.48
C MET A 252 7.59 -3.82 -2.42
N ALA A 253 8.69 -4.45 -1.95
CA ALA A 253 9.43 -5.43 -2.75
C ALA A 253 8.75 -6.82 -2.81
N ASN A 254 7.92 -7.19 -1.82
CA ASN A 254 7.19 -8.47 -1.83
C ASN A 254 6.39 -8.63 -3.13
N LEU A 255 6.67 -9.69 -3.90
CA LEU A 255 6.04 -9.94 -5.20
C LEU A 255 4.51 -10.05 -5.11
N ALA A 256 4.01 -10.70 -4.07
CA ALA A 256 2.58 -10.93 -3.85
C ALA A 256 1.88 -9.76 -3.10
N ALA A 257 2.50 -8.59 -2.98
CA ALA A 257 2.00 -7.51 -2.12
C ALA A 257 0.63 -6.97 -2.53
N ALA A 258 0.32 -6.96 -3.82
CA ALA A 258 -0.98 -6.49 -4.31
C ALA A 258 -2.07 -7.56 -4.17
N TYR A 259 -1.66 -8.83 -4.12
CA TYR A 259 -2.54 -10.00 -4.02
C TYR A 259 -2.94 -10.31 -2.56
N ASN A 260 -2.02 -10.14 -1.59
CA ASN A 260 -2.25 -10.41 -0.17
C ASN A 260 -2.94 -9.22 0.54
#